data_d31987186fd1e8b21d13b8a1b27d1dc6
#
_entry.id   d31987186fd1e8b21d13b8a1b27d1dc6
#
_cell.length_a   1.000
_cell.length_b   1.000
_cell.length_c   1.000
_cell.angle_alpha   90.00
_cell.angle_beta   90.00
_cell.angle_gamma   90.00
#
_symmetry.space_group_name_H-M   'P 1'
#
loop_
_entity.id
_entity.type
_entity.pdbx_description
1 polymer ?
#
loop_
_entity_poly.entity_id
_entity_poly.type
_entity_poly.pdbx_seq_one_letter_code
_entity_poly.pdbx_strand_id
1 'polypeptide(L)'
;MQKIKPGYLQYLLRCKIIAVVIITSGFVTSSFAQLRGNINLPNHDEKPYYFGIVLGYNTSHYHISHASSFLNQDSIQGVNGLNSGRIHLGIMANLQLSKRWDIRFYPLNLIFSEKKFRYDLKYPDPGESVLEKTQKVESIVMSWPLQVRLKSDRIGNFRVYTLAGIKFDYDLASNSGTSNSENLLKVKK
;
A
#
# COMPACT_ATOMS: atom_id res chain seq x y z
N MET A 1 45.51 13.97 -8.53
CA MET A 1 45.00 13.29 -7.34
C MET A 1 45.28 14.15 -6.12
N GLN A 2 44.27 14.84 -5.58
CA GLN A 2 44.43 15.64 -4.36
C GLN A 2 44.41 14.72 -3.15
N LYS A 3 45.51 14.69 -2.40
CA LYS A 3 45.59 13.98 -1.11
C LYS A 3 44.80 14.75 -0.06
N ILE A 4 43.68 14.19 0.36
CA ILE A 4 42.87 14.70 1.47
C ILE A 4 43.70 14.60 2.74
N LYS A 5 43.94 15.74 3.44
CA LYS A 5 44.69 15.78 4.69
C LYS A 5 44.00 14.92 5.76
N PRO A 6 44.70 14.03 6.47
CA PRO A 6 44.12 13.10 7.45
C PRO A 6 43.33 13.78 8.58
N GLY A 7 43.60 15.02 8.92
CA GLY A 7 42.84 15.79 9.91
C GLY A 7 41.41 16.15 9.49
N TYR A 8 41.15 16.30 8.19
CA TYR A 8 39.83 16.66 7.68
C TYR A 8 38.82 15.50 7.81
N LEU A 9 39.31 14.28 7.62
CA LEU A 9 38.48 13.08 7.75
C LEU A 9 38.04 12.83 9.21
N GLN A 10 38.95 13.07 10.16
CA GLN A 10 38.64 12.97 11.59
C GLN A 10 37.67 14.06 12.05
N TYR A 11 37.75 15.26 11.50
CA TYR A 11 36.80 16.34 11.79
C TYR A 11 35.39 16.01 11.28
N LEU A 12 35.28 15.52 10.08
CA LEU A 12 33.98 15.09 9.51
C LEU A 12 33.36 13.92 10.28
N LEU A 13 34.18 12.97 10.76
CA LEU A 13 33.69 11.86 11.59
C LEU A 13 33.16 12.36 12.94
N ARG A 14 33.85 13.29 13.60
CA ARG A 14 33.41 13.90 14.86
C ARG A 14 32.11 14.69 14.68
N CYS A 15 31.95 15.46 13.60
CA CYS A 15 30.73 16.19 13.31
C CYS A 15 29.51 15.23 13.06
N LYS A 16 29.75 14.10 12.39
CA LYS A 16 28.70 13.08 12.20
C LYS A 16 28.28 12.43 13.51
N ILE A 17 29.23 12.11 14.38
CA ILE A 17 28.92 11.51 15.70
C ILE A 17 28.13 12.50 16.56
N ILE A 18 28.52 13.77 16.59
CA ILE A 18 27.81 14.82 17.33
C ILE A 18 26.38 14.99 16.79
N ALA A 19 26.20 14.99 15.46
CA ALA A 19 24.88 15.08 14.86
C ALA A 19 23.98 13.90 15.24
N VAL A 20 24.51 12.68 15.25
CA VAL A 20 23.75 11.48 15.68
C VAL A 20 23.39 11.56 17.16
N VAL A 21 24.29 12.02 18.03
CA VAL A 21 24.02 12.19 19.46
C VAL A 21 22.93 13.25 19.72
N ILE A 22 22.94 14.36 18.97
CA ILE A 22 21.90 15.40 19.08
C ILE A 22 20.55 14.87 18.64
N ILE A 23 20.49 14.11 17.53
CA ILE A 23 19.24 13.51 17.04
C ILE A 23 18.70 12.50 18.05
N THR A 24 19.53 11.61 18.58
CA THR A 24 19.09 10.61 19.57
C THR A 24 18.65 11.23 20.89
N SER A 25 19.30 12.30 21.37
CA SER A 25 18.90 12.99 22.59
C SER A 25 17.54 13.72 22.44
N GLY A 26 17.22 14.22 21.25
CA GLY A 26 15.92 14.84 20.94
C GLY A 26 14.74 13.87 21.06
N PHE A 27 14.92 12.58 20.74
CA PHE A 27 13.89 11.57 20.87
C PHE A 27 13.61 11.15 22.32
N VAL A 28 14.59 11.23 23.21
CA VAL A 28 14.44 10.80 24.61
C VAL A 28 13.64 11.81 25.43
N THR A 29 13.76 13.10 25.16
CA THR A 29 13.04 14.16 25.90
C THR A 29 11.53 14.18 25.63
N SER A 30 11.08 13.68 24.45
CA SER A 30 9.65 13.64 24.09
C SER A 30 8.86 12.59 24.87
N SER A 31 9.53 11.58 25.42
CA SER A 31 8.85 10.46 26.10
C SER A 31 8.30 10.80 27.48
N PHE A 32 8.80 11.84 28.15
CA PHE A 32 8.34 12.25 29.48
C PHE A 32 7.12 13.17 29.48
N ALA A 33 6.82 13.82 28.36
CA ALA A 33 5.68 14.74 28.27
C ALA A 33 4.32 14.01 28.19
N GLN A 34 4.30 12.73 27.86
CA GLN A 34 3.07 11.95 27.65
C GLN A 34 2.55 11.24 28.90
N LEU A 35 3.32 11.21 29.98
CA LEU A 35 2.96 10.49 31.22
C LEU A 35 1.92 11.19 32.10
N ARG A 36 1.55 12.44 31.83
CA ARG A 36 0.57 13.24 32.58
C ARG A 36 -0.67 13.67 31.80
N GLY A 37 -0.88 13.15 30.58
CA GLY A 37 -2.06 13.47 29.79
C GLY A 37 -3.31 12.75 30.29
N ASN A 38 -4.44 13.46 30.35
CA ASN A 38 -5.74 12.84 30.52
C ASN A 38 -5.92 11.71 29.50
N ILE A 39 -6.44 10.59 29.96
CA ILE A 39 -6.74 9.45 29.07
C ILE A 39 -7.85 9.87 28.12
N ASN A 40 -7.54 9.89 26.82
CA ASN A 40 -8.52 10.18 25.78
C ASN A 40 -9.53 9.03 25.69
N LEU A 41 -10.83 9.36 25.71
CA LEU A 41 -11.91 8.38 25.59
C LEU A 41 -11.76 7.20 26.58
N PRO A 42 -11.79 7.44 27.91
CA PRO A 42 -11.51 6.39 28.90
C PRO A 42 -12.46 5.20 28.76
N ASN A 43 -13.73 5.44 28.44
CA ASN A 43 -14.76 4.41 28.34
C ASN A 43 -14.86 3.77 26.93
N HIS A 44 -14.03 4.17 25.98
CA HIS A 44 -14.07 3.60 24.64
C HIS A 44 -13.67 2.14 24.63
N ASP A 45 -12.77 1.75 25.50
CA ASP A 45 -12.26 0.39 25.61
C ASP A 45 -13.24 -0.59 26.26
N GLU A 46 -14.30 -0.09 26.89
CA GLU A 46 -15.36 -0.87 27.54
C GLU A 46 -16.55 -1.12 26.62
N LYS A 47 -16.58 -0.45 25.46
CA LYS A 47 -17.68 -0.64 24.48
C LYS A 47 -17.63 -2.02 23.87
N PRO A 48 -18.74 -2.79 23.94
CA PRO A 48 -18.77 -4.14 23.39
C PRO A 48 -18.63 -4.15 21.85
N TYR A 49 -19.01 -3.08 21.19
CA TYR A 49 -18.87 -2.90 19.73
C TYR A 49 -18.66 -1.45 19.36
N TYR A 50 -18.04 -1.24 18.22
CA TYR A 50 -17.95 0.09 17.59
C TYR A 50 -17.81 -0.06 16.07
N PHE A 51 -18.18 1.00 15.37
CA PHE A 51 -18.04 1.13 13.94
C PHE A 51 -17.01 2.19 13.59
N GLY A 52 -16.41 2.07 12.43
CA GLY A 52 -15.45 3.04 11.93
C GLY A 52 -15.51 3.14 10.41
N ILE A 53 -15.02 4.27 9.90
CA ILE A 53 -14.82 4.51 8.48
C ILE A 53 -13.35 4.26 8.18
N VAL A 54 -13.10 3.59 7.06
CA VAL A 54 -11.74 3.31 6.57
C VAL A 54 -11.54 4.11 5.30
N LEU A 55 -10.50 4.91 5.30
CA LEU A 55 -10.02 5.65 4.15
C LEU A 55 -8.57 5.25 3.93
N GLY A 56 -8.22 4.93 2.71
CA GLY A 56 -6.86 4.52 2.38
C GLY A 56 -6.48 4.91 0.96
N TYR A 57 -5.19 4.89 0.73
CA TYR A 57 -4.60 5.02 -0.59
C TYR A 57 -3.83 3.75 -0.90
N ASN A 58 -4.06 3.19 -2.09
CA ASN A 58 -3.36 2.00 -2.56
C ASN A 58 -2.67 2.27 -3.89
N THR A 59 -1.55 1.62 -4.10
CA THR A 59 -0.85 1.59 -5.37
C THR A 59 -0.88 0.18 -5.94
N SER A 60 -1.07 0.07 -7.23
CA SER A 60 -1.08 -1.20 -7.94
C SER A 60 -0.27 -1.12 -9.22
N HIS A 61 0.32 -2.24 -9.60
CA HIS A 61 1.02 -2.40 -10.87
C HIS A 61 0.87 -3.83 -11.39
N TYR A 62 1.09 -4.02 -12.68
CA TYR A 62 1.20 -5.35 -13.23
C TYR A 62 2.64 -5.88 -13.09
N HIS A 63 2.75 -7.11 -12.58
CA HIS A 63 3.96 -7.90 -12.76
C HIS A 63 3.84 -8.62 -14.09
N ILE A 64 4.58 -8.15 -15.11
CA ILE A 64 4.51 -8.65 -16.46
C ILE A 64 5.53 -9.77 -16.61
N SER A 65 5.08 -10.96 -17.03
CA SER A 65 5.95 -12.04 -17.47
C SER A 65 5.66 -12.34 -18.94
N HIS A 66 6.71 -12.49 -19.71
CA HIS A 66 6.60 -12.77 -21.14
C HIS A 66 6.29 -14.26 -21.35
N ALA A 67 5.34 -14.56 -22.23
CA ALA A 67 5.13 -15.92 -22.68
C ALA A 67 6.27 -16.35 -23.62
N SER A 68 6.54 -17.65 -23.73
CA SER A 68 7.59 -18.16 -24.63
C SER A 68 7.36 -17.78 -26.10
N SER A 69 6.10 -17.54 -26.50
CA SER A 69 5.72 -17.07 -27.83
C SER A 69 5.93 -15.57 -28.05
N PHE A 70 6.32 -14.80 -27.03
CA PHE A 70 6.48 -13.34 -27.14
C PHE A 70 7.54 -12.95 -28.19
N LEU A 71 8.62 -13.70 -28.26
CA LEU A 71 9.70 -13.45 -29.21
C LEU A 71 9.30 -13.68 -30.69
N ASN A 72 8.21 -14.41 -30.91
CA ASN A 72 7.68 -14.67 -32.24
C ASN A 72 6.65 -13.61 -32.68
N GLN A 73 6.29 -12.68 -31.79
CA GLN A 73 5.41 -11.56 -32.11
C GLN A 73 6.24 -10.41 -32.70
N ASP A 74 5.98 -10.08 -33.94
CA ASP A 74 6.75 -9.05 -34.67
C ASP A 74 6.22 -7.63 -34.42
N SER A 75 5.07 -7.49 -33.72
CA SER A 75 4.37 -6.20 -33.56
C SER A 75 4.74 -5.47 -32.27
N ILE A 76 5.10 -6.17 -31.18
CA ILE A 76 5.35 -5.59 -29.87
C ILE A 76 6.80 -5.77 -29.49
N GLN A 77 7.49 -4.67 -29.21
CA GLN A 77 8.90 -4.66 -28.84
C GLN A 77 9.10 -4.84 -27.33
N GLY A 78 8.22 -4.28 -26.50
CA GLY A 78 8.31 -4.36 -25.05
C GLY A 78 6.98 -4.06 -24.36
N VAL A 79 6.82 -4.58 -23.14
CA VAL A 79 5.66 -4.30 -22.28
C VAL A 79 6.16 -3.97 -20.89
N ASN A 80 5.79 -2.80 -20.38
CA ASN A 80 6.20 -2.29 -19.10
C ASN A 80 4.98 -1.99 -18.21
N GLY A 81 4.98 -2.52 -16.98
CA GLY A 81 3.98 -2.17 -15.97
C GLY A 81 4.21 -0.77 -15.42
N LEU A 82 3.17 0.02 -15.36
CA LEU A 82 3.18 1.34 -14.74
C LEU A 82 2.45 1.30 -13.41
N ASN A 83 2.99 2.03 -12.42
CA ASN A 83 2.31 2.21 -11.15
C ASN A 83 1.10 3.14 -11.31
N SER A 84 -0.01 2.78 -10.69
CA SER A 84 -1.14 3.68 -10.54
C SER A 84 -1.69 3.66 -9.14
N GLY A 85 -2.11 4.83 -8.66
CA GLY A 85 -2.66 5.03 -7.33
C GLY A 85 -4.15 5.25 -7.37
N ARG A 86 -4.88 4.64 -6.43
CA ARG A 86 -6.32 4.79 -6.25
C ARG A 86 -6.69 4.82 -4.78
N ILE A 87 -7.94 5.11 -4.52
CA ILE A 87 -8.48 5.21 -3.16
C ILE A 87 -9.11 3.88 -2.73
N HIS A 88 -9.19 3.73 -1.43
CA HIS A 88 -9.82 2.62 -0.74
C HIS A 88 -10.79 3.20 0.29
N LEU A 89 -12.03 2.76 0.26
CA LEU A 89 -13.11 3.21 1.12
C LEU A 89 -13.77 2.01 1.78
N GLY A 90 -14.05 2.11 3.07
CA GLY A 90 -14.73 1.01 3.75
C GLY A 90 -15.39 1.42 5.04
N ILE A 91 -16.24 0.53 5.53
CA ILE A 91 -16.83 0.56 6.86
C ILE A 91 -16.29 -0.64 7.61
N MET A 92 -15.87 -0.44 8.84
CA MET A 92 -15.47 -1.53 9.72
C MET A 92 -16.42 -1.62 10.92
N ALA A 93 -16.66 -2.85 11.35
CA ALA A 93 -17.31 -3.19 12.60
C ALA A 93 -16.32 -3.94 13.48
N ASN A 94 -16.24 -3.57 14.74
CA ASN A 94 -15.40 -4.23 15.73
C ASN A 94 -16.25 -4.72 16.88
N LEU A 95 -16.13 -6.00 17.21
CA LEU A 95 -16.80 -6.66 18.32
C LEU A 95 -15.75 -7.06 19.36
N GLN A 96 -15.93 -6.59 20.57
CA GLN A 96 -15.05 -6.94 21.68
C GLN A 96 -15.53 -8.25 22.34
N LEU A 97 -14.71 -9.30 22.27
CA LEU A 97 -14.98 -10.58 22.91
C LEU A 97 -14.49 -10.59 24.37
N SER A 98 -13.39 -9.90 24.62
CA SER A 98 -12.75 -9.83 25.92
C SER A 98 -11.92 -8.54 26.04
N LYS A 99 -11.39 -8.24 27.22
CA LYS A 99 -10.50 -7.09 27.45
C LYS A 99 -9.31 -7.05 26.48
N ARG A 100 -8.84 -8.23 26.02
CA ARG A 100 -7.67 -8.36 25.14
C ARG A 100 -7.99 -8.85 23.75
N TRP A 101 -9.19 -9.36 23.48
CA TRP A 101 -9.56 -9.97 22.22
C TRP A 101 -10.73 -9.27 21.56
N ASP A 102 -10.55 -8.88 20.29
CA ASP A 102 -11.60 -8.34 19.45
C ASP A 102 -11.67 -9.10 18.13
N ILE A 103 -12.86 -9.16 17.56
CA ILE A 103 -13.08 -9.53 16.16
C ILE A 103 -13.39 -8.26 15.38
N ARG A 104 -12.72 -8.09 14.25
CA ARG A 104 -12.96 -7.00 13.32
C ARG A 104 -13.40 -7.55 11.98
N PHE A 105 -14.46 -6.98 11.46
CA PHE A 105 -15.04 -7.32 10.17
C PHE A 105 -15.32 -6.06 9.37
N TYR A 106 -15.23 -6.16 8.05
CA TYR A 106 -15.50 -5.05 7.15
C TYR A 106 -16.70 -5.42 6.26
N PRO A 107 -17.93 -5.03 6.62
CA PRO A 107 -19.13 -5.37 5.86
C PRO A 107 -19.13 -4.76 4.46
N LEU A 108 -18.57 -3.57 4.32
CA LEU A 108 -18.40 -2.90 3.04
C LEU A 108 -16.96 -2.37 2.97
N ASN A 109 -16.22 -2.84 1.98
CA ASN A 109 -14.85 -2.43 1.77
C ASN A 109 -14.53 -2.46 0.27
N LEU A 110 -14.51 -1.28 -0.34
CA LEU A 110 -14.30 -1.08 -1.77
C LEU A 110 -12.88 -0.60 -2.03
N ILE A 111 -12.15 -1.37 -2.78
CA ILE A 111 -10.80 -1.06 -3.22
C ILE A 111 -10.87 -0.70 -4.69
N PHE A 112 -10.72 0.57 -5.01
CA PHE A 112 -10.57 1.03 -6.37
C PHE A 112 -9.14 0.75 -6.80
N SER A 113 -8.98 0.05 -7.90
CA SER A 113 -7.69 -0.32 -8.46
C SER A 113 -7.65 0.05 -9.93
N GLU A 114 -6.57 0.64 -10.35
CA GLU A 114 -6.26 0.86 -11.75
C GLU A 114 -4.89 0.29 -12.00
N LYS A 115 -4.76 -0.55 -12.99
CA LYS A 115 -3.49 -1.11 -13.40
C LYS A 115 -3.17 -0.64 -14.80
N LYS A 116 -2.00 -0.06 -14.97
CA LYS A 116 -1.54 0.48 -16.24
C LYS A 116 -0.38 -0.34 -16.76
N PHE A 117 -0.38 -0.53 -18.04
CA PHE A 117 0.81 -1.03 -18.74
C PHE A 117 1.00 -0.26 -20.02
N ARG A 118 2.27 -0.06 -20.36
CA ARG A 118 2.71 0.54 -21.60
C ARG A 118 3.32 -0.54 -22.45
N TYR A 119 2.96 -0.56 -23.70
CA TYR A 119 3.58 -1.41 -24.69
C TYR A 119 4.17 -0.56 -25.82
N ASP A 120 5.34 -0.96 -26.23
CA ASP A 120 6.10 -0.32 -27.27
C ASP A 120 5.89 -1.13 -28.56
N LEU A 121 5.38 -0.47 -29.60
CA LEU A 121 5.14 -1.05 -30.91
C LEU A 121 6.42 -0.99 -31.76
N LYS A 122 6.69 -2.01 -32.52
CA LYS A 122 7.79 -2.02 -33.50
C LYS A 122 7.45 -1.18 -34.72
N TYR A 123 6.19 -1.18 -35.12
CA TYR A 123 5.66 -0.37 -36.21
C TYR A 123 4.46 0.43 -35.71
N PRO A 124 4.31 1.69 -36.16
CA PRO A 124 3.13 2.47 -35.82
C PRO A 124 1.88 1.89 -36.47
N ASP A 125 0.74 2.01 -35.79
CA ASP A 125 -0.55 1.63 -36.39
C ASP A 125 -0.89 2.51 -37.60
N PRO A 126 -1.66 2.00 -38.57
CA PRO A 126 -2.06 2.76 -39.74
C PRO A 126 -2.80 4.03 -39.34
N GLY A 127 -2.20 5.21 -39.61
CA GLY A 127 -2.77 6.51 -39.26
C GLY A 127 -2.26 7.16 -37.96
N GLU A 128 -1.42 6.46 -37.20
CA GLU A 128 -0.80 6.98 -35.99
C GLU A 128 0.74 7.00 -36.14
N SER A 129 1.37 8.08 -35.60
CA SER A 129 2.83 8.19 -35.55
C SER A 129 3.42 7.78 -34.21
N VAL A 130 2.59 7.25 -33.27
CA VAL A 130 2.97 6.96 -31.91
C VAL A 130 3.34 5.50 -31.75
N LEU A 131 4.57 5.24 -31.28
CA LEU A 131 5.10 3.91 -31.04
C LEU A 131 4.79 3.38 -29.61
N GLU A 132 4.44 4.27 -28.68
CA GLU A 132 4.12 3.92 -27.31
C GLU A 132 2.62 4.01 -27.05
N LYS A 133 2.00 2.92 -26.62
CA LYS A 133 0.59 2.92 -26.20
C LYS A 133 0.45 2.52 -24.75
N THR A 134 -0.39 3.26 -24.01
CA THR A 134 -0.71 2.94 -22.61
C THR A 134 -2.12 2.38 -22.51
N GLN A 135 -2.25 1.17 -22.01
CA GLN A 135 -3.51 0.53 -21.71
C GLN A 135 -3.77 0.63 -20.19
N LYS A 136 -5.02 0.92 -19.84
CA LYS A 136 -5.49 0.98 -18.46
C LYS A 136 -6.54 -0.10 -18.25
N VAL A 137 -6.42 -0.81 -17.14
CA VAL A 137 -7.42 -1.77 -16.68
C VAL A 137 -7.92 -1.32 -15.31
N GLU A 138 -9.15 -0.87 -15.27
CA GLU A 138 -9.80 -0.49 -14.02
C GLU A 138 -10.45 -1.71 -13.39
N SER A 139 -10.38 -1.80 -12.07
CA SER A 139 -10.96 -2.86 -11.28
C SER A 139 -11.51 -2.28 -9.99
N ILE A 140 -12.69 -2.72 -9.60
CA ILE A 140 -13.29 -2.42 -8.31
C ILE A 140 -13.40 -3.74 -7.56
N VAL A 141 -12.60 -3.87 -6.53
CA VAL A 141 -12.59 -5.08 -5.70
C VAL A 141 -13.38 -4.82 -4.43
N MET A 142 -14.41 -5.63 -4.22
CA MET A 142 -15.09 -5.71 -2.93
C MET A 142 -14.37 -6.73 -2.07
N SER A 143 -13.99 -6.31 -0.87
CA SER A 143 -13.12 -7.09 0.02
C SER A 143 -13.79 -7.27 1.38
N TRP A 144 -13.78 -8.48 1.92
CA TRP A 144 -14.33 -8.81 3.23
C TRP A 144 -13.24 -9.41 4.13
N PRO A 145 -12.40 -8.58 4.75
CA PRO A 145 -11.46 -9.06 5.74
C PRO A 145 -12.16 -9.36 7.07
N LEU A 146 -11.89 -10.54 7.60
CA LEU A 146 -12.25 -10.97 8.94
C LEU A 146 -10.97 -11.13 9.74
N GLN A 147 -10.83 -10.38 10.81
CA GLN A 147 -9.59 -10.28 11.58
C GLN A 147 -9.85 -10.49 13.06
N VAL A 148 -8.95 -11.19 13.70
CA VAL A 148 -8.85 -11.30 15.17
C VAL A 148 -7.74 -10.37 15.62
N ARG A 149 -8.03 -9.55 16.62
CA ARG A 149 -7.09 -8.58 17.19
C ARG A 149 -6.80 -8.91 18.64
N LEU A 150 -5.52 -9.11 18.96
CA LEU A 150 -5.02 -9.24 20.32
C LEU A 150 -4.46 -7.89 20.77
N LYS A 151 -5.01 -7.33 21.86
CA LYS A 151 -4.63 -6.03 22.42
C LYS A 151 -3.85 -6.22 23.72
N SER A 152 -2.82 -5.39 23.92
CA SER A 152 -2.18 -5.23 25.24
C SER A 152 -3.07 -4.41 26.19
N ASP A 153 -2.69 -4.37 27.43
CA ASP A 153 -3.26 -3.40 28.35
C ASP A 153 -2.86 -1.97 27.93
N ARG A 154 -3.71 -1.01 28.23
CA ARG A 154 -3.49 0.39 27.83
C ARG A 154 -2.53 1.07 28.82
N ILE A 155 -1.53 1.76 28.31
CA ILE A 155 -0.59 2.56 29.08
C ILE A 155 -0.77 4.02 28.66
N GLY A 156 -1.51 4.78 29.45
CA GLY A 156 -1.90 6.15 29.08
C GLY A 156 -2.77 6.17 27.83
N ASN A 157 -2.32 6.85 26.77
CA ASN A 157 -3.01 6.92 25.48
C ASN A 157 -2.46 5.93 24.44
N PHE A 158 -1.57 5.04 24.85
CA PHE A 158 -0.92 4.08 23.97
C PHE A 158 -1.38 2.64 24.24
N ARG A 159 -1.60 1.88 23.17
CA ARG A 159 -1.92 0.46 23.19
C ARG A 159 -1.32 -0.24 21.99
N VAL A 160 -0.64 -1.33 22.23
CA VAL A 160 -0.13 -2.22 21.18
C VAL A 160 -1.17 -3.28 20.85
N TYR A 161 -1.26 -3.66 19.59
CA TYR A 161 -2.11 -4.77 19.17
C TYR A 161 -1.49 -5.54 18.01
N THR A 162 -1.84 -6.80 17.93
CA THR A 162 -1.51 -7.68 16.80
C THR A 162 -2.79 -8.09 16.11
N LEU A 163 -2.76 -8.15 14.78
CA LEU A 163 -3.87 -8.56 13.93
C LEU A 163 -3.48 -9.83 13.16
N ALA A 164 -4.40 -10.78 13.11
CA ALA A 164 -4.34 -11.93 12.22
C ALA A 164 -5.73 -12.16 11.62
N GLY A 165 -5.81 -12.62 10.37
CA GLY A 165 -7.12 -12.82 9.75
C GLY A 165 -7.03 -13.38 8.35
N ILE A 166 -8.22 -13.55 7.77
CA ILE A 166 -8.44 -14.00 6.41
C ILE A 166 -9.19 -12.91 5.64
N LYS A 167 -9.02 -12.88 4.34
CA LYS A 167 -9.64 -11.90 3.46
C LYS A 167 -10.23 -12.61 2.24
N PHE A 168 -11.46 -12.25 1.91
CA PHE A 168 -12.12 -12.67 0.69
C PHE A 168 -12.27 -11.45 -0.22
N ASP A 169 -11.81 -11.57 -1.45
CA ASP A 169 -11.87 -10.50 -2.44
C ASP A 169 -12.74 -10.95 -3.63
N TYR A 170 -13.62 -10.07 -4.06
CA TYR A 170 -14.45 -10.25 -5.24
C TYR A 170 -14.29 -9.06 -6.18
N ASP A 171 -13.90 -9.32 -7.42
CA ASP A 171 -13.72 -8.29 -8.43
C ASP A 171 -15.05 -8.00 -9.13
N LEU A 172 -15.61 -6.81 -8.91
CA LEU A 172 -16.88 -6.36 -9.47
C LEU A 172 -16.79 -5.95 -10.94
N ALA A 173 -15.61 -5.52 -11.39
CA ALA A 173 -15.40 -4.90 -12.69
C ALA A 173 -14.61 -5.79 -13.65
N SER A 174 -14.50 -7.08 -13.37
CA SER A 174 -13.63 -7.99 -14.10
C SER A 174 -13.96 -8.14 -15.61
N ASN A 175 -15.15 -7.72 -16.04
CA ASN A 175 -15.61 -7.84 -17.43
C ASN A 175 -15.63 -6.51 -18.21
N SER A 176 -15.39 -5.38 -17.56
CA SER A 176 -15.59 -4.07 -18.18
C SER A 176 -14.45 -3.61 -19.12
N GLY A 177 -13.34 -4.34 -19.15
CA GLY A 177 -12.17 -3.96 -19.92
C GLY A 177 -11.93 -4.72 -21.24
N THR A 178 -12.79 -5.67 -21.59
CA THR A 178 -12.54 -6.56 -22.73
C THR A 178 -13.17 -6.10 -24.06
N SER A 179 -13.78 -4.92 -24.09
CA SER A 179 -14.56 -4.49 -25.27
C SER A 179 -13.78 -3.68 -26.32
N ASN A 180 -12.49 -3.55 -26.23
CA ASN A 180 -11.70 -2.95 -27.31
C ASN A 180 -10.89 -4.02 -28.05
N SER A 181 -11.39 -4.26 -29.21
CA SER A 181 -11.09 -5.08 -30.34
C SER A 181 -9.62 -5.13 -30.83
N GLU A 182 -8.70 -5.57 -30.00
CA GLU A 182 -7.48 -6.15 -30.52
C GLU A 182 -6.96 -7.18 -29.53
N ASN A 183 -7.18 -8.46 -29.86
CA ASN A 183 -6.80 -9.65 -29.09
C ASN A 183 -5.28 -9.90 -28.96
N LEU A 184 -4.46 -8.87 -28.93
CA LEU A 184 -3.00 -9.02 -28.83
C LEU A 184 -2.51 -9.33 -27.41
N LEU A 185 -3.29 -8.99 -26.37
CA LEU A 185 -2.89 -9.21 -24.99
C LEU A 185 -3.99 -9.93 -24.21
N LYS A 186 -3.76 -11.17 -23.85
CA LYS A 186 -4.65 -11.95 -23.01
C LYS A 186 -4.26 -11.74 -21.54
N VAL A 187 -5.10 -11.04 -20.79
CA VAL A 187 -4.92 -10.92 -19.34
C VAL A 187 -5.41 -12.21 -18.68
N LYS A 188 -4.48 -12.98 -18.12
CA LYS A 188 -4.80 -14.18 -17.34
C LYS A 188 -5.14 -13.74 -15.91
N LYS A 189 -6.30 -14.17 -15.41
CA LYS A 189 -6.72 -14.04 -13.99
C LYS A 189 -5.98 -15.01 -13.11
#